data_27abee862a27b056a1e582b314784c10
#
_entry.id   27abee862a27b056a1e582b314784c10
#
_cell.length_a   1.000
_cell.length_b   1.000
_cell.length_c   1.000
_cell.angle_alpha   90.00
_cell.angle_beta   90.00
_cell.angle_gamma   90.00
#
_symmetry.space_group_name_H-M   'P 1'
#
loop_
_entity.id
_entity.type
_entity.pdbx_description
1 polymer ?
#
loop_
_entity_poly.entity_id
_entity_poly.type
_entity_poly.pdbx_seq_one_letter_code
_entity_poly.pdbx_strand_id
1 'polypeptide(L)'
;HLIQVDVQIQGPTIFVRLLPSEGAWPFLLRNETHHTIVFMQTGSSTEAQLSSRDTNPKRYVLKPRSKMKYAWDYPADADKYIRLQINGSERVINILEIGSLLPFKFAALDDLPAGVVSLDVRADETTQVLVISDYSESKSNFKVLRESGPSANPDIKFKAVDVDTSILFAFNIELVGVGISFISHKVREIAYVTFRGLELSYSESQVTTAVNVICKWIQIDNQTPRSIFPIVLYPTVVPKDGKELDVHPTLQASVIRKKDESHGVRHIKYASILLQELTTELDEDFLFAIYDFVRASGVEVEKEHDETVYIENP
;
A
#
# COMPACT_ATOMS: atom_id res chain seq x y z
N HIS A 1 15.42 22.65 12.48
CA HIS A 1 16.33 21.51 12.28
C HIS A 1 15.57 20.24 12.62
N LEU A 2 15.68 19.22 11.76
CA LEU A 2 15.13 17.89 11.99
C LEU A 2 16.15 17.06 12.76
N ILE A 3 15.70 16.34 13.78
CA ILE A 3 16.52 15.45 14.59
C ILE A 3 16.02 14.03 14.36
N GLN A 4 16.93 13.12 13.99
CA GLN A 4 16.64 11.70 13.91
C GLN A 4 16.78 11.10 15.31
N VAL A 5 15.79 10.33 15.74
CA VAL A 5 15.80 9.60 17.00
C VAL A 5 15.93 8.11 16.68
N ASP A 6 17.01 7.51 17.14
CA ASP A 6 17.26 6.08 17.05
C ASP A 6 17.16 5.46 18.45
N VAL A 7 16.32 4.43 18.60
CA VAL A 7 16.09 3.76 19.88
C VAL A 7 16.56 2.32 19.75
N GLN A 8 17.59 1.97 20.53
CA GLN A 8 18.16 0.62 20.58
C GLN A 8 18.00 0.01 21.96
N ILE A 9 17.53 -1.21 22.02
CA ILE A 9 17.42 -1.99 23.26
C ILE A 9 18.59 -2.97 23.32
N GLN A 10 19.44 -2.85 24.35
CA GLN A 10 20.53 -3.78 24.59
C GLN A 10 20.39 -4.37 25.99
N GLY A 11 19.90 -5.59 26.09
CA GLY A 11 19.55 -6.22 27.35
C GLY A 11 18.54 -5.38 28.15
N PRO A 12 18.79 -5.01 29.41
CA PRO A 12 17.89 -4.19 30.23
C PRO A 12 17.99 -2.69 29.95
N THR A 13 18.89 -2.25 29.05
CA THR A 13 19.17 -0.83 28.80
C THR A 13 18.58 -0.36 27.49
N ILE A 14 17.93 0.80 27.53
CA ILE A 14 17.40 1.49 26.34
C ILE A 14 18.31 2.66 26.02
N PHE A 15 18.90 2.64 24.83
CA PHE A 15 19.70 3.75 24.31
C PHE A 15 18.86 4.60 23.37
N VAL A 16 18.80 5.89 23.63
CA VAL A 16 18.16 6.88 22.76
C VAL A 16 19.25 7.77 22.18
N ARG A 17 19.50 7.65 20.87
CA ARG A 17 20.48 8.46 20.16
C ARG A 17 19.77 9.58 19.41
N LEU A 18 20.23 10.79 19.58
CA LEU A 18 19.76 11.98 18.88
C LEU A 18 20.82 12.37 17.85
N LEU A 19 20.49 12.23 16.57
CA LEU A 19 21.41 12.50 15.46
C LEU A 19 20.88 13.65 14.60
N PRO A 20 21.74 14.48 14.01
CA PRO A 20 21.29 15.42 12.98
C PRO A 20 20.73 14.63 11.81
N SER A 21 19.56 15.02 11.29
CA SER A 21 19.01 14.38 10.10
C SER A 21 19.78 14.85 8.86
N GLU A 22 20.65 14.01 8.33
CA GLU A 22 21.43 14.29 7.12
C GLU A 22 20.69 13.90 5.81
N GLY A 23 19.65 13.07 5.89
CA GLY A 23 19.06 12.39 4.75
C GLY A 23 17.61 12.77 4.42
N ALA A 24 16.71 11.84 4.69
CA ALA A 24 15.33 11.91 4.29
C ALA A 24 14.51 12.87 5.15
N TRP A 25 13.94 13.88 4.52
CA TRP A 25 12.92 14.72 5.13
C TRP A 25 11.55 14.09 4.88
N PRO A 26 10.59 14.24 5.81
CA PRO A 26 9.27 13.63 5.64
C PRO A 26 8.52 14.23 4.45
N PHE A 27 8.75 15.51 4.14
CA PHE A 27 8.09 16.19 3.03
C PHE A 27 9.06 16.98 2.16
N LEU A 28 8.73 17.02 0.86
CA LEU A 28 9.37 17.87 -0.14
C LEU A 28 8.27 18.60 -0.92
N LEU A 29 8.30 19.93 -0.93
CA LEU A 29 7.43 20.72 -1.80
C LEU A 29 8.19 21.12 -3.05
N ARG A 30 7.64 20.83 -4.22
CA ARG A 30 8.21 21.15 -5.51
C ARG A 30 7.27 22.08 -6.27
N ASN A 31 7.74 23.27 -6.58
CA ASN A 31 7.05 24.23 -7.41
C ASN A 31 7.56 24.17 -8.84
N GLU A 32 6.77 23.63 -9.76
CA GLU A 32 7.08 23.56 -11.20
C GLU A 32 6.41 24.71 -11.98
N THR A 33 5.73 25.63 -11.29
CA THR A 33 5.07 26.78 -11.90
C THR A 33 5.98 28.00 -11.99
N HIS A 34 5.49 29.06 -12.64
CA HIS A 34 6.14 30.37 -12.68
C HIS A 34 5.71 31.29 -11.54
N HIS A 35 4.82 30.84 -10.66
CA HIS A 35 4.27 31.63 -9.56
C HIS A 35 5.06 31.42 -8.27
N THR A 36 5.16 32.47 -7.46
CA THR A 36 5.66 32.35 -6.09
C THR A 36 4.53 31.83 -5.21
N ILE A 37 4.81 30.80 -4.43
CA ILE A 37 3.85 30.15 -3.55
C ILE A 37 4.27 30.38 -2.11
N VAL A 38 3.38 30.91 -1.29
CA VAL A 38 3.58 30.99 0.16
C VAL A 38 2.83 29.84 0.80
N PHE A 39 3.43 29.19 1.77
CA PHE A 39 2.76 28.14 2.51
C PHE A 39 3.05 28.19 4.00
N MET A 40 2.14 27.65 4.79
CA MET A 40 2.23 27.56 6.25
C MET A 40 1.45 26.35 6.75
N GLN A 41 1.83 25.82 7.90
CA GLN A 41 1.02 24.83 8.59
C GLN A 41 -0.25 25.47 9.13
N THR A 42 -1.36 24.74 9.06
CA THR A 42 -2.63 25.10 9.71
C THR A 42 -3.29 23.85 10.27
N GLY A 43 -4.07 23.97 11.34
CA GLY A 43 -4.78 22.88 12.00
C GLY A 43 -5.73 23.43 13.05
N SER A 44 -6.62 22.60 13.57
CA SER A 44 -7.66 23.00 14.54
C SER A 44 -7.07 23.52 15.85
N SER A 45 -5.96 22.96 16.32
CA SER A 45 -5.28 23.44 17.54
C SER A 45 -4.42 24.67 17.28
N THR A 46 -3.89 24.84 16.07
CA THR A 46 -3.09 26.02 15.68
C THR A 46 -3.94 27.28 15.68
N GLU A 47 -5.19 27.20 15.21
CA GLU A 47 -6.12 28.36 15.21
C GLU A 47 -6.54 28.76 16.63
N ALA A 48 -6.73 27.80 17.53
CA ALA A 48 -7.04 28.07 18.95
C ALA A 48 -5.83 28.65 19.71
N GLN A 49 -4.60 28.25 19.37
CA GLN A 49 -3.38 28.80 19.98
C GLN A 49 -3.00 30.16 19.44
N LEU A 50 -3.31 30.47 18.18
CA LEU A 50 -3.10 31.77 17.56
C LEU A 50 -3.96 32.87 18.20
N SER A 51 -5.14 32.53 18.72
CA SER A 51 -6.00 33.45 19.43
C SER A 51 -5.49 33.81 20.84
N SER A 52 -4.55 33.05 21.40
CA SER A 52 -4.05 33.21 22.78
C SER A 52 -2.61 33.72 22.92
N ARG A 53 -1.82 33.77 21.85
CA ARG A 53 -0.44 34.28 21.83
C ARG A 53 -0.10 34.94 20.49
N ASP A 54 0.59 36.07 20.53
CA ASP A 54 1.16 36.88 19.44
C ASP A 54 2.19 36.11 18.53
N THR A 55 1.97 34.88 18.20
CA THR A 55 2.85 34.09 17.33
C THR A 55 2.26 34.02 15.94
N ASN A 56 2.76 34.90 15.06
CA ASN A 56 2.51 34.77 13.62
C ASN A 56 2.91 33.37 13.14
N PRO A 57 2.04 32.63 12.43
CA PRO A 57 2.40 31.33 11.91
C PRO A 57 3.62 31.47 10.98
N LYS A 58 4.53 30.53 11.09
CA LYS A 58 5.75 30.52 10.29
C LYS A 58 5.41 30.35 8.82
N ARG A 59 5.72 31.36 8.01
CA ARG A 59 5.44 31.39 6.59
C ARG A 59 6.69 31.02 5.81
N TYR A 60 6.52 30.17 4.82
CA TYR A 60 7.57 29.75 3.90
C TYR A 60 7.29 30.24 2.50
N VAL A 61 8.32 30.65 1.79
CA VAL A 61 8.20 31.15 0.41
C VAL A 61 8.88 30.13 -0.52
N LEU A 62 8.09 29.50 -1.36
CA LEU A 62 8.54 28.56 -2.37
C LEU A 62 8.63 29.31 -3.71
N LYS A 63 9.84 29.58 -4.15
CA LYS A 63 10.11 30.33 -5.37
C LYS A 63 9.67 29.55 -6.62
N PRO A 64 9.44 30.24 -7.77
CA PRO A 64 9.22 29.58 -9.05
C PRO A 64 10.32 28.56 -9.38
N ARG A 65 9.94 27.43 -9.93
CA ARG A 65 10.86 26.35 -10.39
C ARG A 65 11.84 25.89 -9.31
N SER A 66 11.40 25.87 -8.06
CA SER A 66 12.24 25.48 -6.92
C SER A 66 11.63 24.35 -6.09
N LYS A 67 12.44 23.80 -5.20
CA LYS A 67 12.03 22.76 -4.25
C LYS A 67 12.46 23.13 -2.83
N MET A 68 11.69 22.72 -1.84
CA MET A 68 11.97 22.98 -0.44
C MET A 68 11.64 21.74 0.39
N LYS A 69 12.59 21.30 1.21
CA LYS A 69 12.37 20.28 2.21
C LYS A 69 11.55 20.85 3.36
N TYR A 70 10.59 20.08 3.88
CA TYR A 70 9.68 20.52 4.91
C TYR A 70 9.43 19.42 5.95
N ALA A 71 9.20 19.85 7.18
CA ALA A 71 8.67 19.02 8.26
C ALA A 71 7.68 19.88 9.04
N TRP A 72 6.73 19.23 9.70
CA TRP A 72 5.71 19.95 10.48
C TRP A 72 6.35 20.84 11.53
N ASP A 73 5.92 22.12 11.58
CA ASP A 73 6.36 23.08 12.60
C ASP A 73 5.77 22.70 13.97
N TYR A 74 4.55 22.15 13.95
CA TYR A 74 3.82 21.69 15.14
C TYR A 74 3.45 20.21 14.95
N PRO A 75 4.38 19.29 15.23
CA PRO A 75 4.16 17.85 14.99
C PRO A 75 3.12 17.23 15.94
N ALA A 76 2.85 17.85 17.08
CA ALA A 76 1.88 17.39 18.08
C ALA A 76 0.43 17.68 17.72
N ASP A 77 0.16 18.53 16.70
CA ASP A 77 -1.21 18.80 16.26
C ASP A 77 -1.87 17.52 15.76
N ALA A 78 -3.11 17.27 16.17
CA ALA A 78 -3.89 16.13 15.72
C ALA A 78 -4.20 16.25 14.21
N ASP A 79 -4.69 17.43 13.82
CA ASP A 79 -5.03 17.73 12.43
C ASP A 79 -3.93 18.62 11.82
N LYS A 80 -3.27 18.11 10.78
CA LYS A 80 -2.16 18.79 10.11
C LYS A 80 -2.47 19.02 8.65
N TYR A 81 -2.56 20.28 8.27
CA TYR A 81 -2.82 20.71 6.90
C TYR A 81 -1.78 21.74 6.47
N ILE A 82 -1.62 21.92 5.18
CA ILE A 82 -0.86 23.02 4.59
C ILE A 82 -1.84 24.03 3.99
N ARG A 83 -1.69 25.30 4.36
CA ARG A 83 -2.36 26.41 3.69
C ARG A 83 -1.42 26.95 2.63
N LEU A 84 -1.82 26.85 1.37
CA LEU A 84 -1.13 27.44 0.22
C LEU A 84 -1.74 28.81 -0.09
N GLN A 85 -0.89 29.75 -0.48
CA GLN A 85 -1.30 31.07 -0.93
C GLN A 85 -0.59 31.42 -2.24
N ILE A 86 -1.36 31.76 -3.27
CA ILE A 86 -0.89 32.22 -4.58
C ILE A 86 -1.67 33.47 -4.95
N ASN A 87 -1.00 34.58 -5.27
CA ASN A 87 -1.64 35.85 -5.62
C ASN A 87 -2.77 36.24 -4.64
N GLY A 88 -2.54 36.10 -3.33
CA GLY A 88 -3.54 36.43 -2.29
C GLY A 88 -4.68 35.39 -2.15
N SER A 89 -4.89 34.50 -3.10
CA SER A 89 -5.84 33.41 -2.98
C SER A 89 -5.28 32.30 -2.09
N GLU A 90 -6.11 31.75 -1.19
CA GLU A 90 -5.68 30.72 -0.22
C GLU A 90 -6.42 29.41 -0.43
N ARG A 91 -5.73 28.31 -0.11
CA ARG A 91 -6.31 26.98 -0.08
C ARG A 91 -5.65 26.10 0.95
N VAL A 92 -6.44 25.36 1.70
CA VAL A 92 -6.00 24.33 2.65
C VAL A 92 -5.98 22.98 1.95
N ILE A 93 -4.89 22.25 2.10
CA ILE A 93 -4.68 20.92 1.51
C ILE A 93 -4.14 19.94 2.54
N ASN A 94 -4.48 18.67 2.34
CA ASN A 94 -3.91 17.56 3.10
C ASN A 94 -2.78 16.92 2.29
N ILE A 95 -1.54 17.09 2.73
CA ILE A 95 -0.37 16.50 2.06
C ILE A 95 -0.08 15.08 2.53
N LEU A 96 -0.83 14.54 3.49
CA LEU A 96 -0.72 13.15 3.93
C LEU A 96 -1.46 12.19 2.99
N GLU A 97 -2.41 12.69 2.20
CA GLU A 97 -3.15 11.92 1.22
C GLU A 97 -2.38 11.86 -0.10
N ILE A 98 -1.90 10.67 -0.45
CA ILE A 98 -1.19 10.45 -1.72
C ILE A 98 -2.21 10.40 -2.85
N GLY A 99 -1.98 11.18 -3.90
CA GLY A 99 -2.84 11.26 -5.08
C GLY A 99 -2.95 12.66 -5.63
N SER A 100 -3.76 12.79 -6.70
CA SER A 100 -4.08 14.09 -7.28
C SER A 100 -5.13 14.80 -6.42
N LEU A 101 -4.82 16.00 -5.97
CA LEU A 101 -5.75 16.86 -5.27
C LEU A 101 -6.53 17.72 -6.27
N LEU A 102 -7.69 18.23 -5.84
CA LEU A 102 -8.48 19.14 -6.66
C LEU A 102 -7.62 20.35 -7.10
N PRO A 103 -7.59 20.76 -8.39
CA PRO A 103 -6.79 21.90 -8.84
C PRO A 103 -7.11 23.19 -8.12
N PHE A 104 -6.11 24.00 -7.86
CA PHE A 104 -6.25 25.28 -7.13
C PHE A 104 -6.34 26.44 -8.11
N LYS A 105 -7.48 27.12 -8.10
CA LYS A 105 -7.72 28.36 -8.86
C LYS A 105 -7.33 29.55 -8.01
N PHE A 106 -6.61 30.50 -8.58
CA PHE A 106 -6.25 31.75 -7.94
C PHE A 106 -6.57 32.95 -8.83
N ALA A 107 -6.91 34.07 -8.18
CA ALA A 107 -7.26 35.29 -8.88
C ALA A 107 -6.02 36.05 -9.40
N ALA A 108 -6.24 36.97 -10.33
CA ALA A 108 -5.24 37.95 -10.68
C ALA A 108 -4.96 38.89 -9.50
N LEU A 109 -3.71 39.29 -9.33
CA LEU A 109 -3.32 40.26 -8.32
C LEU A 109 -2.29 41.23 -8.92
N ASP A 110 -2.61 42.51 -8.93
CA ASP A 110 -1.81 43.53 -9.61
C ASP A 110 -1.46 43.17 -11.05
N ASP A 111 -0.17 43.06 -11.38
CA ASP A 111 0.32 42.64 -12.72
C ASP A 111 0.39 41.12 -12.91
N LEU A 112 0.03 40.32 -11.90
CA LEU A 112 0.10 38.85 -11.96
C LEU A 112 -1.22 38.27 -12.49
N PRO A 113 -1.22 37.43 -13.53
CA PRO A 113 -2.42 36.87 -14.10
C PRO A 113 -3.10 35.86 -13.18
N ALA A 114 -4.43 35.73 -13.33
CA ALA A 114 -5.16 34.63 -12.74
C ALA A 114 -4.72 33.29 -13.37
N GLY A 115 -4.84 32.20 -12.64
CA GLY A 115 -4.45 30.88 -13.14
C GLY A 115 -5.04 29.74 -12.35
N VAL A 116 -4.68 28.55 -12.79
CA VAL A 116 -5.02 27.28 -12.14
C VAL A 116 -3.76 26.44 -12.05
N VAL A 117 -3.51 25.85 -10.90
CA VAL A 117 -2.42 24.90 -10.70
C VAL A 117 -2.97 23.53 -10.31
N SER A 118 -2.31 22.49 -10.78
CA SER A 118 -2.49 21.11 -10.36
C SER A 118 -1.68 20.85 -9.11
N LEU A 119 -2.25 20.07 -8.20
CA LEU A 119 -1.65 19.66 -6.95
C LEU A 119 -1.60 18.13 -6.91
N ASP A 120 -0.41 17.57 -6.84
CA ASP A 120 -0.20 16.12 -6.78
C ASP A 120 0.69 15.77 -5.60
N VAL A 121 0.22 14.86 -4.75
CA VAL A 121 1.04 14.29 -3.66
C VAL A 121 1.54 12.92 -4.10
N ARG A 122 2.85 12.74 -4.12
CA ARG A 122 3.52 11.52 -4.55
C ARG A 122 4.39 10.95 -3.43
N ALA A 123 4.58 9.65 -3.41
CA ALA A 123 5.61 9.03 -2.60
C ALA A 123 6.92 8.91 -3.39
N ASP A 124 8.01 9.31 -2.78
CA ASP A 124 9.37 9.16 -3.29
C ASP A 124 10.18 8.51 -2.16
N GLU A 125 10.27 7.19 -2.19
CA GLU A 125 10.79 6.35 -1.09
C GLU A 125 10.13 6.67 0.26
N THR A 126 10.86 7.27 1.18
CA THR A 126 10.40 7.65 2.53
C THR A 126 9.89 9.08 2.62
N THR A 127 9.92 9.84 1.51
CA THR A 127 9.55 11.26 1.45
C THR A 127 8.23 11.42 0.69
N GLN A 128 7.30 12.17 1.25
CA GLN A 128 6.11 12.61 0.51
C GLN A 128 6.40 13.92 -0.23
N VAL A 129 6.16 13.94 -1.54
CA VAL A 129 6.46 15.08 -2.42
C VAL A 129 5.17 15.71 -2.89
N LEU A 130 4.90 16.96 -2.47
CA LEU A 130 3.86 17.78 -3.07
C LEU A 130 4.42 18.44 -4.32
N VAL A 131 3.89 18.08 -5.48
CA VAL A 131 4.20 18.71 -6.76
C VAL A 131 3.12 19.71 -7.12
N ILE A 132 3.50 20.95 -7.37
CA ILE A 132 2.63 22.03 -7.82
C ILE A 132 3.05 22.39 -9.24
N SER A 133 2.17 22.13 -10.20
CA SER A 133 2.44 22.37 -11.63
C SER A 133 1.33 23.17 -12.29
N ASP A 134 1.60 23.74 -13.46
CA ASP A 134 0.58 24.43 -14.23
C ASP A 134 -0.50 23.43 -14.66
N TYR A 135 -1.78 23.81 -14.51
CA TYR A 135 -2.89 22.95 -14.86
C TYR A 135 -2.93 22.66 -16.36
N SER A 136 -3.03 21.37 -16.69
CA SER A 136 -3.23 20.89 -18.06
C SER A 136 -4.39 19.91 -18.09
N GLU A 137 -5.46 20.23 -18.83
CA GLU A 137 -6.65 19.40 -18.93
C GLU A 137 -6.37 18.00 -19.47
N SER A 138 -5.34 17.85 -20.32
CA SER A 138 -4.94 16.56 -20.88
C SER A 138 -4.22 15.63 -19.89
N LYS A 139 -3.61 16.19 -18.86
CA LYS A 139 -2.81 15.45 -17.85
C LYS A 139 -3.50 15.35 -16.49
N SER A 140 -4.55 16.16 -16.28
CA SER A 140 -5.25 16.23 -15.00
C SER A 140 -6.33 15.16 -14.88
N ASN A 141 -6.43 14.55 -13.69
CA ASN A 141 -7.55 13.68 -13.30
C ASN A 141 -8.85 14.49 -13.05
N PHE A 142 -8.80 15.80 -13.16
CA PHE A 142 -9.93 16.69 -12.98
C PHE A 142 -10.17 17.50 -14.25
N LYS A 143 -11.40 17.46 -14.78
CA LYS A 143 -11.80 18.27 -15.93
C LYS A 143 -12.61 19.47 -15.50
N VAL A 144 -12.50 20.55 -16.27
CA VAL A 144 -13.31 21.76 -16.10
C VAL A 144 -14.75 21.46 -16.50
N LEU A 145 -15.69 21.67 -15.58
CA LEU A 145 -17.12 21.68 -15.89
C LEU A 145 -17.45 23.00 -16.60
N ARG A 146 -17.71 22.91 -17.90
CA ARG A 146 -18.29 24.04 -18.66
C ARG A 146 -19.80 23.95 -18.54
N GLU A 147 -20.40 24.75 -17.67
CA GLU A 147 -21.85 24.91 -17.64
C GLU A 147 -22.26 25.68 -18.90
N SER A 148 -22.98 24.98 -19.82
CA SER A 148 -23.55 25.58 -21.03
C SER A 148 -24.93 26.14 -20.67
N GLY A 149 -25.03 27.45 -20.37
CA GLY A 149 -26.32 28.11 -20.14
C GLY A 149 -26.16 29.62 -19.91
N PRO A 150 -27.22 30.42 -20.14
CA PRO A 150 -27.19 31.87 -20.00
C PRO A 150 -27.02 32.36 -18.54
N SER A 151 -26.97 31.45 -17.58
CA SER A 151 -26.75 31.70 -16.13
C SER A 151 -25.45 31.08 -15.63
N ALA A 152 -24.46 30.85 -16.51
CA ALA A 152 -23.19 30.24 -16.15
C ALA A 152 -22.47 31.10 -15.14
N ASN A 153 -22.34 30.58 -13.90
CA ASN A 153 -21.56 31.18 -12.84
C ASN A 153 -20.07 31.18 -13.26
N PRO A 154 -19.32 32.28 -13.13
CA PRO A 154 -17.91 32.34 -13.53
C PRO A 154 -17.00 31.43 -12.71
N ASP A 155 -17.52 30.71 -11.73
CA ASP A 155 -16.75 29.76 -10.93
C ASP A 155 -16.49 28.48 -11.71
N ILE A 156 -15.23 28.32 -12.09
CA ILE A 156 -14.76 27.07 -12.71
C ILE A 156 -14.89 25.95 -11.69
N LYS A 157 -15.82 25.05 -11.89
CA LYS A 157 -15.97 23.82 -11.11
C LYS A 157 -15.17 22.71 -11.76
N PHE A 158 -14.52 21.89 -10.95
CA PHE A 158 -13.80 20.71 -11.40
C PHE A 158 -14.59 19.46 -11.04
N LYS A 159 -14.63 18.51 -11.95
CA LYS A 159 -15.16 17.17 -11.72
C LYS A 159 -14.05 16.15 -11.93
N ALA A 160 -13.96 15.18 -11.03
CA ALA A 160 -13.10 14.02 -11.25
C ALA A 160 -13.51 13.30 -12.53
N VAL A 161 -12.54 12.87 -13.32
CA VAL A 161 -12.81 12.09 -14.52
C VAL A 161 -13.33 10.74 -14.08
N ASP A 162 -14.58 10.41 -14.44
CA ASP A 162 -15.08 9.05 -14.32
C ASP A 162 -14.31 8.19 -15.33
N VAL A 163 -13.42 7.35 -14.82
CA VAL A 163 -12.67 6.42 -15.66
C VAL A 163 -13.57 5.22 -15.92
N ASP A 164 -13.73 4.88 -17.19
CA ASP A 164 -14.46 3.69 -17.61
C ASP A 164 -13.86 2.44 -16.94
N THR A 165 -14.66 1.76 -16.13
CA THR A 165 -14.28 0.53 -15.43
C THR A 165 -14.58 -0.72 -16.24
N SER A 166 -14.90 -0.57 -17.54
CA SER A 166 -15.13 -1.72 -18.41
C SER A 166 -13.93 -2.68 -18.39
N ILE A 167 -14.24 -3.96 -18.35
CA ILE A 167 -13.23 -5.03 -18.38
C ILE A 167 -12.67 -5.09 -19.80
N LEU A 168 -11.35 -4.88 -19.93
CA LEU A 168 -10.61 -4.97 -21.18
C LEU A 168 -10.21 -6.41 -21.50
N PHE A 169 -9.84 -7.14 -20.47
CA PHE A 169 -9.35 -8.51 -20.58
C PHE A 169 -9.78 -9.31 -19.34
N ALA A 170 -10.27 -10.52 -19.55
CA ALA A 170 -10.56 -11.45 -18.48
C ALA A 170 -10.29 -12.89 -18.95
N PHE A 171 -9.78 -13.71 -18.05
CA PHE A 171 -9.73 -15.15 -18.24
C PHE A 171 -10.13 -15.88 -16.95
N ASN A 172 -10.65 -17.07 -17.11
CA ASN A 172 -10.99 -17.97 -16.02
C ASN A 172 -10.43 -19.35 -16.33
N ILE A 173 -9.72 -19.92 -15.35
CA ILE A 173 -9.17 -21.27 -15.41
C ILE A 173 -9.86 -22.08 -14.33
N GLU A 174 -10.52 -23.16 -14.74
CA GLU A 174 -11.18 -24.10 -13.84
C GLU A 174 -10.53 -25.47 -13.97
N LEU A 175 -9.97 -25.96 -12.88
CA LEU A 175 -9.36 -27.28 -12.80
C LEU A 175 -10.16 -28.15 -11.83
N VAL A 176 -10.70 -29.25 -12.33
CA VAL A 176 -11.50 -30.21 -11.52
C VAL A 176 -10.65 -30.78 -10.39
N GLY A 177 -9.38 -31.11 -10.70
CA GLY A 177 -8.45 -31.61 -9.69
C GLY A 177 -7.01 -31.52 -10.18
N VAL A 178 -6.12 -31.24 -9.24
CA VAL A 178 -4.66 -31.27 -9.43
C VAL A 178 -4.06 -32.07 -8.31
N GLY A 179 -3.21 -33.03 -8.63
CA GLY A 179 -2.46 -33.85 -7.67
C GLY A 179 -0.97 -33.65 -7.82
N ILE A 180 -0.25 -33.60 -6.71
CA ILE A 180 1.19 -33.46 -6.63
C ILE A 180 1.74 -34.59 -5.76
N SER A 181 2.58 -35.46 -6.33
CA SER A 181 3.28 -36.53 -5.60
C SER A 181 4.66 -36.06 -5.15
N PHE A 182 4.96 -36.23 -3.88
CA PHE A 182 6.29 -36.02 -3.33
C PHE A 182 7.01 -37.36 -3.24
N ILE A 183 8.01 -37.56 -4.13
CA ILE A 183 8.73 -38.81 -4.26
C ILE A 183 10.15 -38.64 -3.74
N SER A 184 10.55 -39.44 -2.76
CA SER A 184 11.90 -39.43 -2.19
C SER A 184 12.95 -39.92 -3.20
N HIS A 185 14.22 -39.66 -2.92
CA HIS A 185 15.37 -40.16 -3.67
C HIS A 185 15.42 -41.72 -3.75
N LYS A 186 14.74 -42.41 -2.84
CA LYS A 186 14.56 -43.87 -2.83
C LYS A 186 13.40 -44.36 -3.70
N VAL A 187 12.85 -43.47 -4.56
CA VAL A 187 11.70 -43.75 -5.44
C VAL A 187 10.47 -44.22 -4.64
N ARG A 188 10.26 -43.63 -3.48
CA ARG A 188 9.05 -43.82 -2.66
C ARG A 188 8.26 -42.56 -2.59
N GLU A 189 6.97 -42.67 -2.81
CA GLU A 189 6.02 -41.60 -2.54
C GLU A 189 5.90 -41.42 -1.03
N ILE A 190 6.05 -40.16 -0.56
CA ILE A 190 5.97 -39.79 0.84
C ILE A 190 4.61 -39.15 1.12
N ALA A 191 4.21 -38.23 0.24
CA ALA A 191 2.98 -37.50 0.36
C ALA A 191 2.33 -37.28 -1.00
N TYR A 192 1.00 -37.25 -1.02
CA TYR A 192 0.20 -36.84 -2.16
C TYR A 192 -0.68 -35.69 -1.80
N VAL A 193 -0.50 -34.53 -2.46
CA VAL A 193 -1.30 -33.33 -2.22
C VAL A 193 -2.34 -33.21 -3.32
N THR A 194 -3.59 -33.10 -2.92
CA THR A 194 -4.74 -32.96 -3.81
C THR A 194 -5.39 -31.60 -3.64
N PHE A 195 -5.61 -30.91 -4.75
CA PHE A 195 -6.45 -29.73 -4.86
C PHE A 195 -7.64 -30.07 -5.75
N ARG A 196 -8.87 -29.86 -5.28
CA ARG A 196 -10.08 -30.07 -6.07
C ARG A 196 -10.85 -28.77 -6.22
N GLY A 197 -11.41 -28.55 -7.43
CA GLY A 197 -12.16 -27.36 -7.74
C GLY A 197 -11.31 -26.10 -7.60
N LEU A 198 -10.15 -26.09 -8.25
CA LEU A 198 -9.27 -24.91 -8.29
C LEU A 198 -9.75 -23.97 -9.40
N GLU A 199 -10.17 -22.77 -9.02
CA GLU A 199 -10.63 -21.71 -9.91
C GLU A 199 -9.69 -20.51 -9.78
N LEU A 200 -9.15 -20.04 -10.89
CA LEU A 200 -8.34 -18.86 -11.01
C LEU A 200 -9.01 -17.89 -11.98
N SER A 201 -9.48 -16.77 -11.47
CA SER A 201 -10.07 -15.71 -12.28
C SER A 201 -9.15 -14.49 -12.28
N TYR A 202 -8.87 -13.98 -13.46
CA TYR A 202 -8.13 -12.74 -13.65
C TYR A 202 -8.98 -11.80 -14.49
N SER A 203 -9.08 -10.55 -14.06
CA SER A 203 -9.71 -9.51 -14.85
C SER A 203 -8.93 -8.20 -14.77
N GLU A 204 -8.91 -7.52 -15.89
CA GLU A 204 -8.15 -6.30 -16.10
C GLU A 204 -9.03 -5.23 -16.74
N SER A 205 -9.11 -4.07 -16.12
CA SER A 205 -9.72 -2.86 -16.65
C SER A 205 -8.64 -1.81 -16.95
N GLN A 206 -9.04 -0.63 -17.43
CA GLN A 206 -8.11 0.49 -17.61
C GLN A 206 -7.46 0.93 -16.29
N VAL A 207 -8.15 0.77 -15.16
CA VAL A 207 -7.78 1.32 -13.86
C VAL A 207 -7.33 0.27 -12.87
N THR A 208 -7.88 -0.95 -12.96
CA THR A 208 -7.71 -1.99 -11.95
C THR A 208 -7.33 -3.33 -12.54
N THR A 209 -6.62 -4.11 -11.77
CA THR A 209 -6.38 -5.53 -11.98
C THR A 209 -6.98 -6.29 -10.80
N ALA A 210 -7.79 -7.29 -11.07
CA ALA A 210 -8.36 -8.16 -10.05
C ALA A 210 -7.93 -9.61 -10.28
N VAL A 211 -7.54 -10.27 -9.21
CA VAL A 211 -7.20 -11.70 -9.16
C VAL A 211 -8.08 -12.35 -8.10
N ASN A 212 -8.72 -13.44 -8.46
CA ASN A 212 -9.48 -14.25 -7.52
C ASN A 212 -9.06 -15.72 -7.66
N VAL A 213 -8.77 -16.35 -6.53
CA VAL A 213 -8.37 -17.77 -6.44
C VAL A 213 -9.34 -18.46 -5.49
N ILE A 214 -9.92 -19.54 -5.94
CA ILE A 214 -10.80 -20.40 -5.14
C ILE A 214 -10.25 -21.81 -5.20
N CYS A 215 -10.14 -22.48 -4.05
CA CYS A 215 -9.88 -23.91 -3.97
C CYS A 215 -10.95 -24.55 -3.07
N LYS A 216 -11.75 -25.43 -3.65
CA LYS A 216 -12.89 -26.03 -2.96
C LYS A 216 -12.45 -27.06 -1.93
N TRP A 217 -11.39 -27.83 -2.22
CA TRP A 217 -10.89 -28.88 -1.34
C TRP A 217 -9.37 -28.99 -1.41
N ILE A 218 -8.73 -29.08 -0.25
CA ILE A 218 -7.29 -29.31 -0.10
C ILE A 218 -7.08 -30.51 0.79
N GLN A 219 -6.30 -31.47 0.36
CA GLN A 219 -6.00 -32.67 1.13
C GLN A 219 -4.54 -33.07 0.93
N ILE A 220 -3.93 -33.56 2.00
CA ILE A 220 -2.60 -34.18 1.99
C ILE A 220 -2.72 -35.59 2.53
N ASP A 221 -2.38 -36.57 1.72
CA ASP A 221 -2.34 -37.98 2.07
C ASP A 221 -0.92 -38.37 2.45
N ASN A 222 -0.80 -39.18 3.50
CA ASN A 222 0.43 -39.81 3.93
C ASN A 222 0.60 -41.13 3.15
N GLN A 223 1.65 -41.19 2.35
CA GLN A 223 1.99 -42.36 1.55
C GLN A 223 3.11 -43.23 2.16
N THR A 224 3.48 -42.90 3.43
CA THR A 224 4.50 -43.69 4.13
C THR A 224 3.96 -45.06 4.54
N PRO A 225 4.76 -46.15 4.47
CA PRO A 225 4.32 -47.47 4.90
C PRO A 225 4.01 -47.52 6.37
N ARG A 226 2.85 -48.13 6.74
CA ARG A 226 2.38 -48.28 8.13
C ARG A 226 2.01 -46.99 8.81
N SER A 227 1.62 -45.94 8.05
CA SER A 227 1.16 -44.67 8.66
C SER A 227 -0.03 -44.95 9.58
N ILE A 228 -0.03 -44.27 10.73
CA ILE A 228 -1.17 -44.30 11.69
C ILE A 228 -2.27 -43.43 11.15
N PHE A 229 -1.91 -42.27 10.58
CA PHE A 229 -2.84 -41.31 9.99
C PHE A 229 -2.65 -41.30 8.45
N PRO A 230 -3.56 -41.91 7.69
CA PRO A 230 -3.45 -41.95 6.24
C PRO A 230 -3.73 -40.61 5.56
N ILE A 231 -4.44 -39.70 6.24
CA ILE A 231 -4.69 -38.34 5.78
C ILE A 231 -4.09 -37.39 6.80
N VAL A 232 -3.16 -36.56 6.32
CA VAL A 232 -2.38 -35.63 7.15
C VAL A 232 -3.10 -34.29 7.32
N LEU A 233 -3.73 -33.81 6.24
CA LEU A 233 -4.42 -32.51 6.22
C LEU A 233 -5.71 -32.62 5.42
N TYR A 234 -6.78 -32.11 5.99
CA TYR A 234 -8.08 -32.04 5.32
C TYR A 234 -8.98 -30.96 5.96
N PRO A 235 -10.00 -30.45 5.24
CA PRO A 235 -10.98 -29.54 5.84
C PRO A 235 -11.76 -30.23 6.95
N THR A 236 -11.85 -29.58 8.13
CA THR A 236 -12.55 -30.12 9.31
C THR A 236 -14.03 -30.37 9.03
N VAL A 237 -14.65 -29.44 8.29
CA VAL A 237 -16.04 -29.58 7.88
C VAL A 237 -16.10 -30.31 6.55
N VAL A 238 -16.50 -31.59 6.61
CA VAL A 238 -16.73 -32.39 5.39
C VAL A 238 -18.15 -32.06 4.88
N PRO A 239 -18.27 -31.52 3.68
CA PRO A 239 -19.58 -31.18 3.12
C PRO A 239 -20.42 -32.42 2.90
N LYS A 240 -21.69 -32.36 3.23
CA LYS A 240 -22.64 -33.46 3.02
C LYS A 240 -23.00 -33.64 1.55
N ASP A 241 -22.99 -32.55 0.77
CA ASP A 241 -23.31 -32.49 -0.65
C ASP A 241 -22.29 -31.68 -1.43
N GLY A 242 -22.08 -32.03 -2.71
CA GLY A 242 -21.16 -31.28 -3.58
C GLY A 242 -21.46 -29.79 -3.73
N LYS A 243 -22.72 -29.37 -3.49
CA LYS A 243 -23.16 -27.96 -3.51
C LYS A 243 -22.62 -27.14 -2.31
N GLU A 244 -22.35 -27.77 -1.17
CA GLU A 244 -21.77 -27.08 -0.01
C GLU A 244 -20.32 -26.64 -0.28
N LEU A 245 -19.57 -27.39 -1.09
CA LEU A 245 -18.22 -27.02 -1.52
C LEU A 245 -18.21 -25.75 -2.39
N ASP A 246 -19.26 -25.51 -3.14
CA ASP A 246 -19.41 -24.29 -3.96
C ASP A 246 -19.70 -23.06 -3.10
N VAL A 247 -20.41 -23.26 -1.98
CA VAL A 247 -20.77 -22.15 -1.05
C VAL A 247 -19.64 -21.88 -0.06
N HIS A 248 -18.92 -22.92 0.37
CA HIS A 248 -17.87 -22.85 1.38
C HIS A 248 -16.56 -23.47 0.89
N PRO A 249 -15.83 -22.79 -0.02
CA PRO A 249 -14.53 -23.29 -0.48
C PRO A 249 -13.52 -23.31 0.68
N THR A 250 -12.59 -24.27 0.66
CA THR A 250 -11.54 -24.38 1.67
C THR A 250 -10.64 -23.15 1.70
N LEU A 251 -10.31 -22.62 0.52
CA LEU A 251 -9.51 -21.39 0.38
C LEU A 251 -10.15 -20.48 -0.66
N GLN A 252 -10.30 -19.22 -0.30
CA GLN A 252 -10.66 -18.15 -1.23
C GLN A 252 -9.77 -16.96 -0.99
N ALA A 253 -9.14 -16.44 -2.04
CA ALA A 253 -8.32 -15.25 -1.99
C ALA A 253 -8.71 -14.30 -3.13
N SER A 254 -8.92 -13.04 -2.80
CA SER A 254 -9.26 -11.99 -3.77
C SER A 254 -8.38 -10.78 -3.55
N VAL A 255 -7.80 -10.26 -4.63
CA VAL A 255 -6.99 -9.04 -4.59
C VAL A 255 -7.39 -8.14 -5.75
N ILE A 256 -7.70 -6.88 -5.45
CA ILE A 256 -7.95 -5.83 -6.44
C ILE A 256 -6.92 -4.72 -6.26
N ARG A 257 -6.10 -4.51 -7.27
CA ARG A 257 -5.04 -3.50 -7.30
C ARG A 257 -5.36 -2.42 -8.33
N LYS A 258 -5.06 -1.15 -8.01
CA LYS A 258 -5.03 -0.09 -9.00
C LYS A 258 -3.77 -0.18 -9.85
N LYS A 259 -3.89 0.07 -11.16
CA LYS A 259 -2.77 0.09 -12.10
C LYS A 259 -1.96 1.38 -12.05
N ASP A 260 -2.57 2.47 -11.56
CA ASP A 260 -1.93 3.77 -11.51
C ASP A 260 -0.85 3.79 -10.42
N GLU A 261 0.40 3.74 -10.84
CA GLU A 261 1.60 3.88 -10.01
C GLU A 261 2.23 5.28 -10.17
N SER A 262 1.51 6.24 -10.77
CA SER A 262 2.03 7.59 -11.07
C SER A 262 2.46 8.37 -9.83
N HIS A 263 1.96 7.98 -8.66
CA HIS A 263 2.27 8.62 -7.37
C HIS A 263 3.33 7.86 -6.54
N GLY A 264 4.03 6.86 -7.13
CA GLY A 264 5.09 6.10 -6.48
C GLY A 264 4.60 5.09 -5.43
N VAL A 265 3.31 4.77 -5.39
CA VAL A 265 2.72 3.78 -4.46
C VAL A 265 1.91 2.73 -5.20
N ARG A 266 1.95 1.50 -4.68
CA ARG A 266 1.06 0.43 -5.11
C ARG A 266 -0.22 0.48 -4.28
N HIS A 267 -1.34 0.81 -4.91
CA HIS A 267 -2.62 0.92 -4.24
C HIS A 267 -3.42 -0.38 -4.36
N ILE A 268 -3.55 -1.10 -3.25
CA ILE A 268 -4.44 -2.25 -3.13
C ILE A 268 -5.81 -1.72 -2.68
N LYS A 269 -6.81 -1.82 -3.57
CA LYS A 269 -8.17 -1.36 -3.29
C LYS A 269 -8.91 -2.33 -2.37
N TYR A 270 -8.64 -3.61 -2.53
CA TYR A 270 -9.27 -4.69 -1.78
C TYR A 270 -8.35 -5.90 -1.72
N ALA A 271 -8.24 -6.52 -0.56
CA ALA A 271 -7.61 -7.80 -0.37
C ALA A 271 -8.40 -8.59 0.66
N SER A 272 -8.72 -9.81 0.35
CA SER A 272 -9.45 -10.72 1.23
C SER A 272 -8.86 -12.11 1.08
N ILE A 273 -8.65 -12.79 2.20
CA ILE A 273 -8.28 -14.20 2.26
C ILE A 273 -9.21 -14.86 3.27
N LEU A 274 -9.87 -15.91 2.81
CA LEU A 274 -10.68 -16.79 3.64
C LEU A 274 -10.06 -18.17 3.58
N LEU A 275 -9.73 -18.73 4.73
CA LEU A 275 -9.28 -20.11 4.89
C LEU A 275 -10.24 -20.78 5.88
N GLN A 276 -10.80 -21.89 5.50
CA GLN A 276 -11.60 -22.70 6.41
C GLN A 276 -10.73 -23.44 7.41
N GLU A 277 -11.36 -23.92 8.48
CA GLU A 277 -10.71 -24.75 9.48
C GLU A 277 -10.19 -26.05 8.84
N LEU A 278 -8.93 -26.33 9.09
CA LEU A 278 -8.23 -27.54 8.62
C LEU A 278 -7.88 -28.42 9.82
N THR A 279 -8.13 -29.70 9.69
CA THR A 279 -7.66 -30.72 10.64
C THR A 279 -6.31 -31.26 10.15
N THR A 280 -5.36 -31.34 11.06
CA THR A 280 -4.03 -31.90 10.80
C THR A 280 -3.77 -33.05 11.75
N GLU A 281 -3.45 -34.22 11.20
CA GLU A 281 -3.10 -35.44 11.92
C GLU A 281 -1.72 -35.92 11.42
N LEU A 282 -0.73 -35.91 12.32
CA LEU A 282 0.66 -36.18 11.99
C LEU A 282 1.20 -37.32 12.83
N ASP A 283 1.98 -38.19 12.21
CA ASP A 283 2.84 -39.14 12.90
C ASP A 283 4.32 -38.74 12.74
N GLU A 284 5.16 -39.29 13.64
CA GLU A 284 6.59 -38.98 13.69
C GLU A 284 7.31 -39.46 12.43
N ASP A 285 6.94 -40.63 11.91
CA ASP A 285 7.55 -41.21 10.73
C ASP A 285 7.32 -40.33 9.50
N PHE A 286 6.15 -39.75 9.36
CA PHE A 286 5.82 -38.80 8.30
C PHE A 286 6.66 -37.52 8.40
N LEU A 287 6.81 -36.97 9.61
CA LEU A 287 7.60 -35.76 9.84
C LEU A 287 9.07 -35.98 9.45
N PHE A 288 9.65 -37.10 9.86
CA PHE A 288 11.02 -37.46 9.47
C PHE A 288 11.16 -37.68 7.97
N ALA A 289 10.19 -38.33 7.34
CA ALA A 289 10.21 -38.54 5.90
C ALA A 289 10.19 -37.21 5.11
N ILE A 290 9.38 -36.24 5.52
CA ILE A 290 9.35 -34.91 4.94
C ILE A 290 10.64 -34.14 5.21
N TYR A 291 11.20 -34.21 6.43
CA TYR A 291 12.46 -33.60 6.78
C TYR A 291 13.62 -34.11 5.90
N ASP A 292 13.72 -35.44 5.77
CA ASP A 292 14.74 -36.07 4.91
C ASP A 292 14.57 -35.66 3.44
N PHE A 293 13.33 -35.55 2.96
CA PHE A 293 13.02 -35.09 1.62
C PHE A 293 13.51 -33.67 1.37
N VAL A 294 13.18 -32.73 2.26
CA VAL A 294 13.59 -31.33 2.15
C VAL A 294 15.11 -31.20 2.21
N ARG A 295 15.76 -31.93 3.12
CA ARG A 295 17.21 -31.97 3.22
C ARG A 295 17.90 -32.53 1.98
N ALA A 296 17.33 -33.59 1.38
CA ALA A 296 17.87 -34.19 0.16
C ALA A 296 17.64 -33.31 -1.09
N SER A 297 16.65 -32.45 -1.09
CA SER A 297 16.37 -31.53 -2.21
C SER A 297 17.32 -30.31 -2.26
N GLY A 298 18.27 -30.18 -1.35
CA GLY A 298 19.29 -29.10 -1.37
C GLY A 298 18.77 -27.72 -0.94
N VAL A 299 17.60 -27.66 -0.32
CA VAL A 299 17.13 -26.43 0.33
C VAL A 299 17.97 -26.25 1.60
N GLU A 300 18.97 -25.37 1.55
CA GLU A 300 19.68 -24.93 2.74
C GLU A 300 18.68 -24.19 3.64
N VAL A 301 18.29 -24.83 4.72
CA VAL A 301 17.64 -24.12 5.83
C VAL A 301 18.73 -23.26 6.43
N GLU A 302 18.66 -21.95 6.21
CA GLU A 302 19.55 -20.98 6.85
C GLU A 302 19.57 -21.26 8.35
N LYS A 303 20.69 -21.79 8.84
CA LYS A 303 20.93 -21.86 10.27
C LYS A 303 21.15 -20.43 10.72
N GLU A 304 20.21 -19.89 11.46
CA GLU A 304 20.42 -18.70 12.27
C GLU A 304 21.66 -19.00 13.15
N HIS A 305 22.79 -18.45 12.72
CA HIS A 305 24.02 -18.52 13.50
C HIS A 305 23.82 -17.60 14.71
N ASP A 306 23.45 -18.20 15.82
CA ASP A 306 23.57 -17.61 17.13
C ASP A 306 25.10 -17.52 17.44
N GLU A 307 25.76 -16.50 16.90
CA GLU A 307 27.12 -16.14 17.27
C GLU A 307 27.10 -15.58 18.71
N THR A 308 27.11 -16.48 19.69
CA THR A 308 27.51 -16.14 21.03
C THR A 308 28.98 -15.78 21.00
N VAL A 309 29.28 -14.51 20.85
CA VAL A 309 30.63 -13.96 21.03
C VAL A 309 30.97 -14.09 22.50
N TYR A 310 31.75 -15.13 22.85
CA TYR A 310 32.43 -15.19 24.14
C TYR A 310 33.52 -14.13 24.16
N ILE A 311 33.31 -13.05 24.93
CA ILE A 311 34.36 -12.09 25.25
C ILE A 311 35.21 -12.75 26.33
N GLU A 312 36.36 -13.29 25.96
CA GLU A 312 37.41 -13.61 26.93
C GLU A 312 37.93 -12.29 27.53
N ASN A 313 37.70 -12.12 28.82
CA ASN A 313 38.36 -11.06 29.59
C ASN A 313 39.83 -11.45 29.83
N PRO A 314 40.79 -10.48 29.69
CA PRO A 314 42.18 -10.66 30.01
C PRO A 314 42.41 -10.74 31.52
#